data_d5ca46de4fbaa6b84815f5aeeb2e5d60
#
_entry.id   d5ca46de4fbaa6b84815f5aeeb2e5d60
#
_cell.length_a   1.000
_cell.length_b   1.000
_cell.length_c   1.000
_cell.angle_alpha   90.00
_cell.angle_beta   90.00
_cell.angle_gamma   90.00
#
_symmetry.space_group_name_H-M   'P 1'
#
loop_
_entity.id
_entity.type
_entity.pdbx_description
1 polymer ?
#
loop_
_entity_poly.entity_id
_entity_poly.type
_entity_poly.pdbx_seq_one_letter_code
_entity_poly.pdbx_strand_id
1 'polypeptide(L)'
;MNNPPRHPYFDDRAAVEWHRSLAGAIALAQTNGQRLLIVVSTPDCGGSRALLERVFPKEEITEELRRGFVCVAADSRSLEAGVATLLGSAPKREPTPVCLYAVAEESGPRLLFSTAGGRPPAVFIRDLTDAHARR
;
A
#
# COMPACT_ATOMS: atom_id res chain seq x y z
N MET A 1 17.91 14.84 10.21
CA MET A 1 16.77 13.92 10.33
C MET A 1 16.78 12.95 9.18
N ASN A 2 16.79 11.67 9.48
CA ASN A 2 16.97 10.65 8.45
C ASN A 2 15.62 10.10 8.00
N ASN A 3 15.23 10.46 6.79
CA ASN A 3 14.08 9.79 6.17
C ASN A 3 14.51 8.41 5.68
N PRO A 4 13.61 7.42 5.70
CA PRO A 4 13.92 6.14 5.08
C PRO A 4 14.33 6.33 3.62
N PRO A 5 15.22 5.49 3.09
CA PRO A 5 15.57 5.56 1.68
C PRO A 5 14.32 5.42 0.82
N ARG A 6 14.26 6.19 -0.28
CA ARG A 6 13.14 6.08 -1.21
C ARG A 6 13.19 4.71 -1.88
N HIS A 7 12.05 4.08 -1.97
CA HIS A 7 11.92 2.85 -2.73
C HIS A 7 12.12 3.17 -4.22
N PRO A 8 12.99 2.46 -4.94
CA PRO A 8 13.35 2.85 -6.31
C PRO A 8 12.18 2.87 -7.29
N TYR A 9 11.10 2.18 -7.01
CA TYR A 9 9.94 2.14 -7.88
C TYR A 9 8.85 3.16 -7.52
N PHE A 10 9.01 3.89 -6.43
CA PHE A 10 8.01 4.87 -5.98
C PHE A 10 8.61 6.27 -6.06
N ASP A 11 8.21 6.99 -7.09
CA ASP A 11 8.74 8.28 -7.47
C ASP A 11 7.84 9.40 -6.93
N ASP A 12 8.42 10.50 -6.47
CA ASP A 12 7.67 11.68 -6.03
C ASP A 12 6.87 12.33 -7.15
N ARG A 13 7.20 12.02 -8.40
CA ARG A 13 6.46 12.52 -9.55
C ARG A 13 5.20 11.71 -9.84
N ALA A 14 4.99 10.61 -9.12
CA ALA A 14 3.79 9.82 -9.28
C ALA A 14 2.57 10.65 -8.88
N ALA A 15 1.44 10.40 -9.55
CA ALA A 15 0.20 11.09 -9.24
C ALA A 15 -0.35 10.75 -7.86
N VAL A 16 0.11 9.66 -7.28
CA VAL A 16 -0.23 9.21 -5.92
C VAL A 16 0.92 9.55 -5.00
N GLU A 17 0.61 10.16 -3.85
CA GLU A 17 1.62 10.41 -2.83
C GLU A 17 1.90 9.12 -2.06
N TRP A 18 3.14 8.67 -2.11
CA TRP A 18 3.57 7.46 -1.42
C TRP A 18 4.29 7.82 -0.13
N HIS A 19 3.67 7.49 1.00
CA HIS A 19 4.26 7.70 2.32
C HIS A 19 5.25 6.59 2.61
N ARG A 20 6.26 6.90 3.41
CA ARG A 20 7.29 5.93 3.83
C ARG A 20 7.16 5.53 5.29
N SER A 21 6.41 6.33 6.05
CA SER A 21 6.18 6.09 7.47
C SER A 21 4.74 5.66 7.70
N LEU A 22 4.57 4.50 8.34
CA LEU A 22 3.25 4.01 8.68
C LEU A 22 2.58 4.91 9.73
N ALA A 23 3.33 5.40 10.71
CA ALA A 23 2.77 6.26 11.77
C ALA A 23 2.15 7.53 11.19
N GLY A 24 2.86 8.20 10.28
CA GLY A 24 2.34 9.40 9.62
C GLY A 24 1.13 9.09 8.75
N ALA A 25 1.16 7.97 8.04
CA ALA A 25 0.06 7.53 7.19
C ALA A 25 -1.19 7.20 8.03
N ILE A 26 -1.04 6.55 9.17
CA ILE A 26 -2.15 6.25 10.08
C ILE A 26 -2.83 7.54 10.54
N ALA A 27 -2.05 8.51 10.99
CA ALA A 27 -2.59 9.79 11.46
C ALA A 27 -3.38 10.50 10.34
N LEU A 28 -2.83 10.51 9.14
CA LEU A 28 -3.50 11.13 7.99
C LEU A 28 -4.78 10.39 7.61
N ALA A 29 -4.75 9.08 7.60
CA ALA A 29 -5.92 8.26 7.29
C ALA A 29 -7.04 8.46 8.31
N GLN A 30 -6.69 8.56 9.59
CA GLN A 30 -7.66 8.86 10.66
C GLN A 30 -8.31 10.22 10.44
N THR A 31 -7.51 11.24 10.14
CA THR A 31 -7.99 12.59 9.91
C THR A 31 -8.92 12.66 8.70
N ASN A 32 -8.58 11.97 7.63
CA ASN A 32 -9.30 12.05 6.36
C ASN A 32 -10.42 11.01 6.22
N GLY A 33 -10.53 10.07 7.14
CA GLY A 33 -11.48 8.98 7.02
C GLY A 33 -11.18 8.03 5.86
N GLN A 34 -9.90 7.85 5.55
CA GLN A 34 -9.46 7.00 4.44
C GLN A 34 -8.92 5.66 4.93
N ARG A 35 -8.93 4.68 4.03
CA ARG A 35 -8.28 3.39 4.29
C ARG A 35 -6.78 3.51 4.07
N LEU A 36 -6.03 2.53 4.59
CA LEU A 36 -4.60 2.40 4.34
C LEU A 36 -4.38 1.33 3.28
N LEU A 37 -3.51 1.64 2.34
CA LEU A 37 -2.95 0.66 1.42
C LEU A 37 -1.44 0.65 1.61
N ILE A 38 -0.91 -0.46 2.09
CA ILE A 38 0.53 -0.63 2.29
C ILE A 38 1.02 -1.61 1.23
N VAL A 39 1.88 -1.14 0.34
CA VAL A 39 2.45 -1.96 -0.72
C VAL A 39 3.86 -2.36 -0.32
N VAL A 40 4.02 -3.65 0.00
CA VAL A 40 5.32 -4.22 0.33
C VAL A 40 5.92 -4.77 -0.95
N SER A 41 6.97 -4.15 -1.43
CA SER A 41 7.58 -4.52 -2.70
C SER A 41 9.08 -4.76 -2.53
N THR A 42 9.64 -5.47 -3.49
CA THR A 42 11.07 -5.77 -3.52
C THR A 42 11.65 -5.16 -4.79
N PRO A 43 12.74 -4.36 -4.71
CA PRO A 43 13.46 -3.95 -5.91
C PRO A 43 13.88 -5.19 -6.70
N ASP A 44 13.91 -5.09 -8.01
CA ASP A 44 14.23 -6.19 -8.93
C ASP A 44 13.15 -7.29 -9.00
N CYS A 45 11.98 -7.05 -8.39
CA CYS A 45 10.85 -7.95 -8.50
C CYS A 45 9.99 -7.54 -9.70
N GLY A 46 9.79 -8.45 -10.64
CA GLY A 46 9.00 -8.18 -11.85
C GLY A 46 7.56 -7.80 -11.55
N GLY A 47 6.95 -8.45 -10.55
CA GLY A 47 5.59 -8.12 -10.12
C GLY A 47 5.47 -6.73 -9.52
N SER A 48 6.45 -6.33 -8.71
CA SER A 48 6.50 -4.99 -8.13
C SER A 48 6.64 -3.93 -9.22
N ARG A 49 7.53 -4.18 -10.19
CA ARG A 49 7.73 -3.27 -11.31
C ARG A 49 6.46 -3.16 -12.16
N ALA A 50 5.81 -4.28 -12.45
CA ALA A 50 4.60 -4.29 -13.26
C ALA A 50 3.47 -3.50 -12.57
N LEU A 51 3.33 -3.66 -11.25
CA LEU A 51 2.32 -2.93 -10.49
C LEU A 51 2.56 -1.42 -10.60
N LEU A 52 3.80 -0.99 -10.43
CA LEU A 52 4.16 0.43 -10.49
C LEU A 52 4.05 1.01 -11.90
N GLU A 53 4.51 0.29 -12.91
CA GLU A 53 4.60 0.81 -14.27
C GLU A 53 3.30 0.65 -15.07
N ARG A 54 2.49 -0.37 -14.77
CA ARG A 54 1.34 -0.73 -15.60
C ARG A 54 0.00 -0.59 -14.89
N VAL A 55 -0.03 -0.64 -13.56
CA VAL A 55 -1.27 -0.63 -12.79
C VAL A 55 -1.53 0.73 -12.17
N PHE A 56 -0.60 1.22 -11.35
CA PHE A 56 -0.78 2.49 -10.65
C PHE A 56 -0.96 3.70 -11.57
N PRO A 57 -0.31 3.78 -12.75
CA PRO A 57 -0.50 4.94 -13.62
C PRO A 57 -1.86 5.02 -14.31
N LYS A 58 -2.67 3.97 -14.27
CA LYS A 58 -4.02 4.02 -14.82
C LYS A 58 -4.83 5.07 -14.11
N GLU A 59 -5.48 5.95 -14.89
CA GLU A 59 -6.20 7.10 -14.33
C GLU A 59 -7.25 6.69 -13.31
N GLU A 60 -8.05 5.67 -13.61
CA GLU A 60 -9.09 5.19 -12.69
C GLU A 60 -8.52 4.67 -11.39
N ILE A 61 -7.34 4.02 -11.43
CA ILE A 61 -6.68 3.53 -10.24
C ILE A 61 -6.09 4.68 -9.43
N THR A 62 -5.42 5.61 -10.10
CA THR A 62 -4.88 6.81 -9.47
C THR A 62 -5.97 7.58 -8.73
N GLU A 63 -7.12 7.77 -9.36
CA GLU A 63 -8.23 8.49 -8.74
C GLU A 63 -8.77 7.77 -7.51
N GLU A 64 -8.95 6.45 -7.58
CA GLU A 64 -9.42 5.67 -6.43
C GLU A 64 -8.41 5.71 -5.27
N LEU A 65 -7.12 5.60 -5.58
CA LEU A 65 -6.09 5.67 -4.55
C LEU A 65 -6.07 7.04 -3.87
N ARG A 66 -6.15 8.11 -4.65
CA ARG A 66 -6.12 9.48 -4.10
C ARG A 66 -7.34 9.79 -3.27
N ARG A 67 -8.50 9.29 -3.68
CA ARG A 67 -9.77 9.59 -3.01
C ARG A 67 -9.98 8.76 -1.75
N GLY A 68 -9.68 7.48 -1.80
CA GLY A 68 -10.07 6.53 -0.76
C GLY A 68 -8.96 6.03 0.14
N PHE A 69 -7.70 6.27 -0.20
CA PHE A 69 -6.58 5.61 0.45
C PHE A 69 -5.43 6.55 0.78
N VAL A 70 -4.79 6.28 1.92
CA VAL A 70 -3.46 6.78 2.20
C VAL A 70 -2.51 5.64 1.90
N CYS A 71 -1.56 5.87 1.01
CA CYS A 71 -0.71 4.82 0.45
C CYS A 71 0.69 4.84 1.05
N VAL A 72 1.16 3.69 1.50
CA VAL A 72 2.50 3.52 2.08
C VAL A 72 3.31 2.59 1.18
N ALA A 73 4.50 3.03 0.81
CA ALA A 73 5.45 2.22 0.07
C ALA A 73 6.46 1.61 1.04
N ALA A 74 6.51 0.30 1.12
CA ALA A 74 7.40 -0.42 2.01
C ALA A 74 8.37 -1.29 1.20
N ASP A 75 9.62 -1.28 1.60
CA ASP A 75 10.66 -2.13 1.01
C ASP A 75 10.76 -3.40 1.86
N SER A 76 10.57 -4.56 1.23
CA SER A 76 10.60 -5.85 1.92
C SER A 76 11.93 -6.13 2.63
N ARG A 77 13.01 -5.47 2.20
CA ARG A 77 14.34 -5.65 2.78
C ARG A 77 14.55 -4.85 4.06
N SER A 78 13.69 -3.88 4.33
CA SER A 78 13.84 -2.98 5.48
C SER A 78 12.47 -2.48 5.94
N LEU A 79 11.74 -3.36 6.63
CA LEU A 79 10.38 -3.06 7.06
C LEU A 79 10.36 -2.32 8.40
N GLU A 80 9.55 -1.29 8.48
CA GLU A 80 9.13 -0.67 9.75
C GLU A 80 8.44 -1.70 10.63
N ALA A 81 8.61 -1.62 11.95
CA ALA A 81 8.05 -2.59 12.89
C ALA A 81 6.53 -2.77 12.71
N GLY A 82 5.79 -1.66 12.54
CA GLY A 82 4.35 -1.72 12.35
C GLY A 82 3.94 -2.42 11.06
N VAL A 83 4.69 -2.20 9.98
CA VAL A 83 4.44 -2.89 8.71
C VAL A 83 4.75 -4.38 8.85
N ALA A 84 5.87 -4.72 9.50
CA ALA A 84 6.23 -6.11 9.74
C ALA A 84 5.16 -6.85 10.55
N THR A 85 4.58 -6.19 11.54
CA THR A 85 3.50 -6.75 12.35
C THR A 85 2.27 -7.05 11.51
N LEU A 86 1.83 -6.10 10.67
CA LEU A 86 0.68 -6.30 9.78
C LEU A 86 0.96 -7.42 8.78
N LEU A 87 2.13 -7.41 8.18
CA LEU A 87 2.53 -8.46 7.22
C LEU A 87 2.54 -9.83 7.89
N GLY A 88 3.04 -9.91 9.14
CA GLY A 88 3.09 -11.15 9.88
C GLY A 88 1.73 -11.76 10.17
N SER A 89 0.68 -10.93 10.26
CA SER A 89 -0.69 -11.41 10.47
C SER A 89 -1.48 -11.60 9.18
N ALA A 90 -0.88 -11.28 8.03
CA ALA A 90 -1.58 -11.37 6.75
C ALA A 90 -1.68 -12.81 6.27
N PRO A 91 -2.87 -13.23 5.76
CA PRO A 91 -3.02 -14.59 5.19
C PRO A 91 -2.15 -14.80 3.96
N LYS A 92 -1.94 -13.74 3.17
CA LYS A 92 -1.10 -13.80 1.97
C LYS A 92 0.08 -12.86 2.16
N ARG A 93 1.28 -13.43 2.25
CA ARG A 93 2.50 -12.70 2.59
C ARG A 93 3.59 -12.79 1.54
N GLU A 94 3.39 -13.61 0.51
CA GLU A 94 4.33 -13.78 -0.59
C GLU A 94 3.63 -14.38 -1.79
N PRO A 95 4.11 -14.18 -3.01
CA PRO A 95 5.27 -13.38 -3.34
C PRO A 95 4.99 -11.88 -3.32
N THR A 96 6.04 -11.06 -3.33
CA THR A 96 5.89 -9.62 -3.52
C THR A 96 5.44 -9.31 -4.95
N PRO A 97 4.73 -8.19 -5.19
CA PRO A 97 4.31 -7.22 -4.18
C PRO A 97 3.17 -7.76 -3.32
N VAL A 98 3.19 -7.41 -2.04
CA VAL A 98 2.09 -7.73 -1.13
C VAL A 98 1.36 -6.44 -0.83
N CYS A 99 0.05 -6.42 -1.06
CA CYS A 99 -0.77 -5.27 -0.74
C CYS A 99 -1.55 -5.56 0.54
N LEU A 100 -1.34 -4.73 1.55
CA LEU A 100 -2.03 -4.83 2.84
C LEU A 100 -3.09 -3.74 2.88
N TYR A 101 -4.35 -4.13 3.04
CA TYR A 101 -5.47 -3.21 3.13
C TYR A 101 -5.91 -3.14 4.58
N ALA A 102 -5.94 -1.93 5.16
CA ALA A 102 -6.20 -1.76 6.58
C ALA A 102 -7.07 -0.55 6.88
N VAL A 103 -7.66 -0.55 8.07
CA VAL A 103 -8.36 0.60 8.63
C VAL A 103 -7.49 1.22 9.72
N ALA A 104 -7.38 2.54 9.71
CA ALA A 104 -6.66 3.28 10.74
C ALA A 104 -7.59 3.56 11.92
N GLU A 105 -7.64 2.65 12.87
CA GLU A 105 -8.44 2.80 14.09
C GLU A 105 -7.66 3.53 15.17
N GLU A 106 -8.34 4.02 16.20
CA GLU A 106 -7.68 4.70 17.32
C GLU A 106 -6.64 3.80 17.99
N SER A 107 -6.93 2.51 18.10
CA SER A 107 -6.03 1.53 18.71
C SER A 107 -4.88 1.12 17.78
N GLY A 108 -4.89 1.58 16.55
CA GLY A 108 -3.88 1.23 15.55
C GLY A 108 -4.48 0.66 14.28
N PRO A 109 -3.66 0.27 13.32
CA PRO A 109 -4.17 -0.26 12.05
C PRO A 109 -4.74 -1.67 12.25
N ARG A 110 -5.90 -1.90 11.63
CA ARG A 110 -6.54 -3.22 11.63
C ARG A 110 -6.57 -3.74 10.20
N LEU A 111 -5.93 -4.87 9.96
CA LEU A 111 -5.87 -5.47 8.65
C LEU A 111 -7.25 -5.94 8.20
N LEU A 112 -7.66 -5.56 6.99
CA LEU A 112 -8.88 -6.05 6.37
C LEU A 112 -8.62 -7.31 5.56
N PHE A 113 -7.65 -7.25 4.66
CA PHE A 113 -7.20 -8.40 3.87
C PHE A 113 -5.86 -8.07 3.21
N SER A 114 -5.26 -9.07 2.57
CA SER A 114 -4.02 -8.90 1.83
C SER A 114 -4.12 -9.60 0.48
N THR A 115 -3.33 -9.12 -0.47
CA THR A 115 -3.11 -9.79 -1.76
C THR A 115 -1.62 -9.99 -1.97
N ALA A 116 -1.24 -10.99 -2.74
CA ALA A 116 0.16 -11.28 -3.01
C ALA A 116 0.37 -11.50 -4.51
N GLY A 117 1.53 -11.07 -5.00
CA GLY A 117 1.89 -11.19 -6.40
C GLY A 117 1.29 -10.10 -7.27
N GLY A 118 1.57 -10.16 -8.57
CA GLY A 118 1.09 -9.16 -9.52
C GLY A 118 -0.42 -9.15 -9.64
N ARG A 119 -0.99 -7.96 -9.79
CA ARG A 119 -2.44 -7.77 -9.92
C ARG A 119 -2.70 -6.97 -11.20
N PRO A 120 -3.39 -7.52 -12.20
CA PRO A 120 -3.81 -6.75 -13.37
C PRO A 120 -4.71 -5.58 -12.97
N PRO A 121 -4.78 -4.50 -13.79
CA PRO A 121 -5.57 -3.32 -13.42
C PRO A 121 -7.03 -3.61 -13.03
N ALA A 122 -7.73 -4.46 -13.79
CA ALA A 122 -9.12 -4.78 -13.49
C ALA A 122 -9.28 -5.49 -12.15
N VAL A 123 -8.33 -6.36 -11.79
CA VAL A 123 -8.34 -7.07 -10.52
C VAL A 123 -7.99 -6.11 -9.39
N PHE A 124 -7.01 -5.24 -9.60
CA PHE A 124 -6.59 -4.26 -8.60
C PHE A 124 -7.73 -3.29 -8.25
N ILE A 125 -8.47 -2.80 -9.24
CA ILE A 125 -9.64 -1.93 -9.02
C ILE A 125 -10.68 -2.63 -8.14
N ARG A 126 -10.90 -3.91 -8.35
CA ARG A 126 -11.84 -4.70 -7.54
C ARG A 126 -11.34 -4.83 -6.10
N ASP A 127 -10.03 -5.00 -5.91
CA ASP A 127 -9.44 -5.03 -4.58
C ASP A 127 -9.68 -3.71 -3.84
N LEU A 128 -9.50 -2.57 -4.52
CA LEU A 128 -9.74 -1.25 -3.94
C LEU A 128 -11.21 -1.07 -3.55
N THR A 129 -12.12 -1.48 -4.42
CA THR A 129 -13.55 -1.41 -4.15
C THR A 129 -13.92 -2.25 -2.93
N ASP A 130 -13.39 -3.46 -2.84
CA ASP A 130 -13.62 -4.36 -1.72
C ASP A 130 -13.09 -3.76 -0.41
N ALA A 131 -11.88 -3.22 -0.43
CA ALA A 131 -11.29 -2.59 0.74
C ALA A 131 -12.13 -1.41 1.24
N HIS A 132 -12.65 -0.60 0.30
CA HIS A 132 -13.47 0.55 0.64
C HIS A 132 -14.81 0.14 1.25
N ALA A 133 -15.38 -0.98 0.80
CA ALA A 133 -16.67 -1.49 1.27
C ALA A 133 -16.59 -2.21 2.62
N ARG A 134 -15.44 -2.77 2.97
CA ARG A 134 -15.26 -3.50 4.24
C ARG A 134 -15.21 -2.56 5.44
N ARG A 135 -15.72 -3.04 6.54
CA ARG A 135 -15.78 -2.30 7.80
C ARG A 135 -14.96 -2.96 8.88
#